data_86542ec30ead0f1aeb799202f3180f99
#
_entry.id   86542ec30ead0f1aeb799202f3180f99
#
_cell.length_a   1.000
_cell.length_b   1.000
_cell.length_c   1.000
_cell.angle_alpha   90.00
_cell.angle_beta   90.00
_cell.angle_gamma   90.00
#
_symmetry.space_group_name_H-M   'P 1'
#
loop_
_entity.id
_entity.type
_entity.pdbx_description
1 polymer ?
#
loop_
_entity_poly.entity_id
_entity_poly.type
_entity_poly.pdbx_seq_one_letter_code
_entity_poly.pdbx_strand_id
1 'polypeptide(L)'
;MPMIDVYAVAGMFSNKHKLAQDLAKAVMKWEKVPPIDLFKKNTAAFVHELPGEAISNAAGDGEFYVRVQVLTPVGVLDRDKQLGVVRELTDIVAAAADDPELASRTWVLITESPDGGWGIGGHANTSADIVAAARAELSDGNK
;
A
#
# COMPACT_ATOMS: atom_id res chain seq x y z
N MET A 1 4.40 7.65 3.55
CA MET A 1 3.32 7.95 2.56
C MET A 1 3.38 7.01 1.38
N PRO A 2 2.91 5.78 1.49
CA PRO A 2 2.88 4.88 0.34
C PRO A 2 1.64 5.10 -0.51
N MET A 3 1.77 4.69 -1.78
CA MET A 3 0.64 4.45 -2.67
C MET A 3 0.54 2.95 -2.92
N ILE A 4 -0.66 2.41 -2.76
CA ILE A 4 -0.89 0.97 -2.84
C ILE A 4 -1.90 0.70 -3.94
N ASP A 5 -1.59 -0.23 -4.83
CA ASP A 5 -2.50 -0.66 -5.88
C ASP A 5 -2.77 -2.15 -5.74
N VAL A 6 -4.03 -2.52 -5.64
CA VAL A 6 -4.49 -3.90 -5.60
C VAL A 6 -5.11 -4.24 -6.96
N TYR A 7 -4.66 -5.32 -7.56
CA TYR A 7 -5.22 -5.85 -8.81
C TYR A 7 -5.81 -7.23 -8.53
N ALA A 8 -7.10 -7.38 -8.79
CA ALA A 8 -7.83 -8.62 -8.53
C ALA A 8 -8.98 -8.82 -9.51
N VAL A 9 -9.51 -10.04 -9.59
CA VAL A 9 -10.69 -10.31 -10.39
C VAL A 9 -11.90 -9.60 -9.78
N ALA A 10 -12.78 -9.08 -10.64
CA ALA A 10 -14.00 -8.40 -10.22
C ALA A 10 -14.86 -9.31 -9.32
N GLY A 11 -15.39 -8.75 -8.24
CA GLY A 11 -16.26 -9.46 -7.30
C GLY A 11 -15.55 -10.23 -6.18
N MET A 12 -14.21 -10.22 -6.16
CA MET A 12 -13.46 -10.96 -5.12
C MET A 12 -13.66 -10.39 -3.71
N PHE A 13 -13.79 -9.08 -3.59
CA PHE A 13 -13.91 -8.39 -2.30
C PHE A 13 -15.28 -7.76 -2.14
N SER A 14 -15.96 -8.05 -1.04
CA SER A 14 -17.29 -7.49 -0.74
C SER A 14 -17.23 -6.03 -0.29
N ASN A 15 -16.14 -5.61 0.36
CA ASN A 15 -15.96 -4.24 0.84
C ASN A 15 -14.58 -3.70 0.44
N LYS A 16 -14.50 -3.18 -0.78
CA LYS A 16 -13.25 -2.66 -1.34
C LYS A 16 -12.75 -1.40 -0.63
N HIS A 17 -13.67 -0.54 -0.18
CA HIS A 17 -13.28 0.67 0.55
C HIS A 17 -12.58 0.32 1.87
N LYS A 18 -13.13 -0.65 2.61
CA LYS A 18 -12.51 -1.12 3.85
C LYS A 18 -11.15 -1.78 3.58
N LEU A 19 -11.06 -2.61 2.54
CA LEU A 19 -9.78 -3.21 2.13
C LEU A 19 -8.73 -2.14 1.87
N ALA A 20 -9.05 -1.13 1.06
CA ALA A 20 -8.13 -0.04 0.74
C ALA A 20 -7.68 0.69 2.01
N GLN A 21 -8.61 1.00 2.90
CA GLN A 21 -8.29 1.69 4.16
C GLN A 21 -7.41 0.84 5.08
N ASP A 22 -7.70 -0.45 5.22
CA ASP A 22 -6.91 -1.35 6.06
C ASP A 22 -5.48 -1.50 5.55
N LEU A 23 -5.30 -1.62 4.23
CA LEU A 23 -3.98 -1.69 3.61
C LEU A 23 -3.19 -0.40 3.84
N ALA A 24 -3.81 0.75 3.64
CA ALA A 24 -3.17 2.05 3.85
C ALA A 24 -2.72 2.22 5.30
N LYS A 25 -3.60 1.90 6.27
CA LYS A 25 -3.27 1.97 7.69
C LYS A 25 -2.13 1.01 8.07
N ALA A 26 -2.12 -0.20 7.52
CA ALA A 26 -1.10 -1.19 7.83
C ALA A 26 0.28 -0.73 7.36
N VAL A 27 0.41 -0.23 6.14
CA VAL A 27 1.72 0.25 5.65
C VAL A 27 2.17 1.48 6.43
N MET A 28 1.26 2.41 6.73
CA MET A 28 1.59 3.58 7.55
C MET A 28 2.12 3.18 8.94
N LYS A 29 1.54 2.15 9.55
CA LYS A 29 2.01 1.60 10.82
C LYS A 29 3.44 1.05 10.70
N TRP A 30 3.74 0.31 9.64
CA TRP A 30 5.07 -0.24 9.41
C TRP A 30 6.12 0.83 9.10
N GLU A 31 5.72 1.91 8.44
CA GLU A 31 6.61 3.07 8.24
C GLU A 31 6.95 3.78 9.54
N LYS A 32 6.18 3.57 10.61
CA LYS A 32 6.34 4.20 11.92
C LYS A 32 6.30 5.72 11.87
N VAL A 33 5.46 6.25 10.99
CA VAL A 33 5.22 7.69 10.91
C VAL A 33 4.13 8.13 11.88
N PRO A 34 4.15 9.38 12.38
CA PRO A 34 3.11 9.86 13.27
C PRO A 34 1.75 9.92 12.55
N PRO A 35 0.62 9.69 13.27
CA PRO A 35 -0.72 9.69 12.67
C PRO A 35 -1.27 11.10 12.45
N ILE A 36 -0.51 11.95 11.78
CA ILE A 36 -0.88 13.31 11.41
C ILE A 36 -1.55 13.34 10.04
N ASP A 37 -2.26 14.42 9.74
CA ASP A 37 -3.02 14.56 8.50
C ASP A 37 -2.15 14.44 7.25
N LEU A 38 -0.94 14.98 7.29
CA LEU A 38 0.01 14.83 6.19
C LEU A 38 0.15 13.37 5.76
N PHE A 39 0.41 12.46 6.70
CA PHE A 39 0.60 11.05 6.38
C PHE A 39 -0.73 10.34 6.12
N LYS A 40 -1.76 10.60 6.93
CA LYS A 40 -3.06 9.94 6.76
C LYS A 40 -3.73 10.26 5.44
N LYS A 41 -3.66 11.52 5.00
CA LYS A 41 -4.30 11.96 3.76
C LYS A 41 -3.48 11.62 2.51
N ASN A 42 -2.18 11.37 2.66
CA ASN A 42 -1.29 11.05 1.55
C ASN A 42 -0.83 9.59 1.54
N THR A 43 -1.49 8.73 2.29
CA THR A 43 -1.31 7.28 2.26
C THR A 43 -2.61 6.68 1.75
N ALA A 44 -2.59 6.13 0.55
CA ALA A 44 -3.81 5.70 -0.12
C ALA A 44 -3.65 4.34 -0.79
N ALA A 45 -4.77 3.64 -0.94
CA ALA A 45 -4.82 2.41 -1.69
C ALA A 45 -5.97 2.47 -2.72
N PHE A 46 -5.74 1.81 -3.84
CA PHE A 46 -6.67 1.74 -4.97
C PHE A 46 -6.93 0.27 -5.30
N VAL A 47 -8.18 -0.12 -5.42
CA VAL A 47 -8.56 -1.48 -5.80
C VAL A 47 -8.99 -1.48 -7.26
N HIS A 48 -8.20 -2.16 -8.09
CA HIS A 48 -8.44 -2.31 -9.53
C HIS A 48 -9.10 -3.67 -9.77
N GLU A 49 -10.30 -3.67 -10.26
CA GLU A 49 -11.02 -4.89 -10.61
C GLU A 49 -10.84 -5.19 -12.09
N LEU A 50 -10.45 -6.43 -12.41
CA LEU A 50 -10.21 -6.90 -13.77
C LEU A 50 -11.20 -8.02 -14.11
N PRO A 51 -11.65 -8.11 -15.36
CA PRO A 51 -12.39 -9.29 -15.81
C PRO A 51 -11.46 -10.52 -15.75
N GLY A 52 -12.03 -11.70 -15.49
CA GLY A 52 -11.24 -12.93 -15.32
C GLY A 52 -10.36 -13.25 -16.51
N GLU A 53 -10.81 -12.95 -17.73
CA GLU A 53 -10.03 -13.17 -18.95
C GLU A 53 -8.81 -12.25 -19.08
N ALA A 54 -8.69 -11.23 -18.25
CA ALA A 54 -7.55 -10.29 -18.26
C ALA A 54 -6.43 -10.69 -17.29
N ILE A 55 -6.57 -11.83 -16.59
CA ILE A 55 -5.63 -12.28 -15.56
C ILE A 55 -5.16 -13.69 -15.91
N SER A 56 -3.85 -13.89 -16.01
CA SER A 56 -3.25 -15.21 -16.14
C SER A 56 -1.82 -15.19 -15.61
N ASN A 57 -1.32 -16.38 -15.26
CA ASN A 57 0.10 -16.60 -14.99
C ASN A 57 0.70 -17.48 -16.07
N ALA A 58 2.02 -17.73 -15.99
CA ALA A 58 2.71 -18.53 -16.99
C ALA A 58 2.24 -19.99 -17.05
N ALA A 59 1.69 -20.51 -15.95
CA ALA A 59 1.15 -21.89 -15.91
C ALA A 59 -0.22 -22.00 -16.57
N GLY A 60 -0.97 -20.89 -16.68
CA GLY A 60 -2.32 -20.92 -17.21
C GLY A 60 -3.26 -21.80 -16.40
N ASP A 61 -3.09 -21.83 -15.06
CA ASP A 61 -3.79 -22.76 -14.17
C ASP A 61 -5.26 -22.41 -13.91
N GLY A 62 -5.73 -21.25 -14.40
CA GLY A 62 -7.11 -20.80 -14.21
C GLY A 62 -7.41 -20.28 -12.79
N GLU A 63 -6.44 -20.23 -11.91
CA GLU A 63 -6.59 -19.69 -10.58
C GLU A 63 -6.53 -18.16 -10.60
N PHE A 64 -7.24 -17.53 -9.67
CA PHE A 64 -7.19 -16.08 -9.53
C PHE A 64 -6.20 -15.68 -8.44
N TYR A 65 -5.25 -14.85 -8.84
CA TYR A 65 -4.20 -14.30 -7.98
C TYR A 65 -4.49 -12.84 -7.68
N VAL A 66 -3.93 -12.35 -6.59
CA VAL A 66 -4.00 -10.94 -6.24
C VAL A 66 -2.60 -10.35 -6.26
N ARG A 67 -2.46 -9.21 -6.92
CA ARG A 67 -1.21 -8.45 -6.94
C ARG A 67 -1.42 -7.15 -6.16
N VAL A 68 -0.58 -6.96 -5.13
CA VAL A 68 -0.54 -5.72 -4.36
C VAL A 68 0.80 -5.05 -4.65
N GLN A 69 0.75 -3.86 -5.25
CA GLN A 69 1.93 -3.05 -5.51
C GLN A 69 2.02 -1.96 -4.47
N VAL A 70 3.12 -1.90 -3.74
CA VAL A 70 3.39 -0.86 -2.74
C VAL A 70 4.50 0.03 -3.26
N LEU A 71 4.19 1.31 -3.51
CA LEU A 71 5.17 2.32 -3.88
C LEU A 71 5.44 3.20 -2.67
N THR A 72 6.69 3.26 -2.22
CA THR A 72 7.10 4.08 -1.06
C THR A 72 8.24 5.03 -1.44
N PRO A 73 8.44 6.11 -0.70
CA PRO A 73 9.68 6.88 -0.81
C PRO A 73 10.90 6.00 -0.47
N VAL A 74 12.04 6.33 -1.09
CA VAL A 74 13.28 5.57 -0.88
C VAL A 74 13.67 5.49 0.60
N GLY A 75 14.11 4.30 1.04
CA GLY A 75 14.70 4.08 2.36
C GLY A 75 13.71 4.03 3.53
N VAL A 76 12.40 4.10 3.28
CA VAL A 76 11.38 4.11 4.35
C VAL A 76 11.16 2.72 4.95
N LEU A 77 11.26 1.67 4.14
CA LEU A 77 11.06 0.29 4.60
C LEU A 77 12.39 -0.47 4.58
N ASP A 78 12.96 -0.72 5.77
CA ASP A 78 14.11 -1.61 5.93
C ASP A 78 13.67 -3.09 5.80
N ARG A 79 14.62 -4.03 5.96
CA ARG A 79 14.33 -5.46 5.75
C ARG A 79 13.23 -5.99 6.68
N ASP A 80 13.28 -5.64 7.96
CA ASP A 80 12.25 -6.09 8.92
C ASP A 80 10.87 -5.53 8.59
N LYS A 81 10.82 -4.27 8.19
CA LYS A 81 9.56 -3.64 7.75
C LYS A 81 9.05 -4.25 6.46
N GLN A 82 9.91 -4.56 5.49
CA GLN A 82 9.54 -5.26 4.26
C GLN A 82 8.88 -6.60 4.57
N LEU A 83 9.51 -7.41 5.43
CA LEU A 83 8.95 -8.70 5.85
C LEU A 83 7.60 -8.54 6.52
N GLY A 84 7.45 -7.56 7.40
CA GLY A 84 6.20 -7.27 8.10
C GLY A 84 5.10 -6.80 7.18
N VAL A 85 5.41 -5.87 6.28
CA VAL A 85 4.43 -5.35 5.29
C VAL A 85 3.91 -6.47 4.40
N VAL A 86 4.80 -7.25 3.81
CA VAL A 86 4.39 -8.34 2.90
C VAL A 86 3.48 -9.33 3.62
N ARG A 87 3.84 -9.73 4.83
CA ARG A 87 3.01 -10.67 5.61
C ARG A 87 1.65 -10.07 5.97
N GLU A 88 1.63 -8.86 6.52
CA GLU A 88 0.38 -8.25 6.98
C GLU A 88 -0.57 -7.92 5.84
N LEU A 89 -0.07 -7.37 4.73
CA LEU A 89 -0.93 -7.09 3.58
C LEU A 89 -1.49 -8.36 2.96
N THR A 90 -0.71 -9.44 2.92
CA THR A 90 -1.19 -10.75 2.47
C THR A 90 -2.36 -11.24 3.35
N ASP A 91 -2.22 -11.13 4.67
CA ASP A 91 -3.26 -11.54 5.61
C ASP A 91 -4.53 -10.68 5.47
N ILE A 92 -4.37 -9.37 5.28
CA ILE A 92 -5.50 -8.46 5.07
C ILE A 92 -6.27 -8.82 3.79
N VAL A 93 -5.57 -9.10 2.71
CA VAL A 93 -6.18 -9.51 1.42
C VAL A 93 -6.95 -10.80 1.57
N ALA A 94 -6.35 -11.82 2.19
CA ALA A 94 -7.00 -13.12 2.40
C ALA A 94 -8.27 -12.98 3.27
N ALA A 95 -8.19 -12.19 4.34
CA ALA A 95 -9.33 -11.92 5.21
C ALA A 95 -10.45 -11.16 4.48
N ALA A 96 -10.10 -10.18 3.65
CA ALA A 96 -11.06 -9.39 2.88
C ALA A 96 -11.81 -10.22 1.84
N ALA A 97 -11.19 -11.27 1.31
CA ALA A 97 -11.82 -12.22 0.38
C ALA A 97 -12.53 -13.38 1.11
N ASP A 98 -12.41 -13.45 2.44
CA ASP A 98 -12.88 -14.59 3.24
C ASP A 98 -12.36 -15.93 2.68
N ASP A 99 -11.09 -15.97 2.31
CA ASP A 99 -10.43 -17.12 1.71
C ASP A 99 -8.99 -17.22 2.23
N PRO A 100 -8.74 -18.04 3.26
CA PRO A 100 -7.38 -18.21 3.81
C PRO A 100 -6.37 -18.75 2.79
N GLU A 101 -6.81 -19.50 1.79
CA GLU A 101 -5.94 -20.06 0.76
C GLU A 101 -5.46 -19.01 -0.23
N LEU A 102 -6.12 -17.85 -0.29
CA LEU A 102 -5.71 -16.74 -1.14
C LEU A 102 -4.32 -16.21 -0.74
N ALA A 103 -3.89 -16.41 0.51
CA ALA A 103 -2.56 -16.02 0.96
C ALA A 103 -1.46 -16.60 0.06
N SER A 104 -1.58 -17.85 -0.37
CA SER A 104 -0.60 -18.48 -1.27
C SER A 104 -0.71 -18.00 -2.73
N ARG A 105 -1.74 -17.24 -3.07
CA ARG A 105 -1.98 -16.68 -4.40
C ARG A 105 -1.94 -15.15 -4.39
N THR A 106 -1.24 -14.56 -3.42
CA THR A 106 -1.11 -13.11 -3.29
C THR A 106 0.33 -12.70 -3.41
N TRP A 107 0.62 -11.78 -4.32
CA TRP A 107 1.92 -11.13 -4.41
C TRP A 107 1.84 -9.75 -3.80
N VAL A 108 2.77 -9.43 -2.92
CA VAL A 108 2.97 -8.07 -2.42
C VAL A 108 4.35 -7.62 -2.87
N LEU A 109 4.38 -6.66 -3.77
CA LEU A 109 5.61 -6.18 -4.40
C LEU A 109 5.91 -4.77 -3.90
N ILE A 110 7.14 -4.53 -3.48
CA ILE A 110 7.57 -3.23 -2.95
C ILE A 110 8.49 -2.57 -3.97
N THR A 111 8.16 -1.33 -4.32
CA THR A 111 8.96 -0.49 -5.21
C THR A 111 9.24 0.83 -4.50
N GLU A 112 10.47 1.35 -4.65
CA GLU A 112 10.85 2.63 -4.09
C GLU A 112 10.84 3.71 -5.17
N SER A 113 10.29 4.89 -4.83
CA SER A 113 10.46 6.09 -5.63
C SER A 113 11.81 6.72 -5.29
N PRO A 114 12.56 7.24 -6.29
CA PRO A 114 13.82 7.92 -6.00
C PRO A 114 13.58 9.17 -5.16
N ASP A 115 14.63 9.60 -4.43
CA ASP A 115 14.56 10.84 -3.66
C ASP A 115 14.30 12.03 -4.61
N GLY A 116 13.32 12.87 -4.26
CA GLY A 116 12.83 13.94 -5.15
C GLY A 116 11.73 13.52 -6.10
N GLY A 117 11.31 12.25 -6.09
CA GLY A 117 10.25 11.72 -6.95
C GLY A 117 8.87 11.65 -6.32
N TRP A 118 8.70 12.14 -5.09
CA TRP A 118 7.40 12.04 -4.40
C TRP A 118 6.55 13.29 -4.60
N GLY A 119 5.72 13.28 -5.64
CA GLY A 119 4.89 14.43 -6.03
C GLY A 119 3.63 14.57 -5.22
N ILE A 120 3.46 15.69 -4.51
CA ILE A 120 2.24 16.05 -3.81
C ILE A 120 1.92 17.51 -4.13
N GLY A 121 0.70 17.76 -4.60
CA GLY A 121 0.25 19.12 -4.86
C GLY A 121 1.08 19.88 -5.90
N GLY A 122 1.71 19.17 -6.82
CA GLY A 122 2.55 19.76 -7.85
C GLY A 122 4.00 19.94 -7.47
N HIS A 123 4.42 19.57 -6.26
CA HIS A 123 5.81 19.63 -5.82
C HIS A 123 6.44 18.24 -5.72
N ALA A 124 7.60 18.07 -6.34
CA ALA A 124 8.37 16.81 -6.29
C ALA A 124 9.23 16.79 -5.03
N ASN A 125 8.71 16.17 -3.98
CA ASN A 125 9.32 16.19 -2.66
C ASN A 125 10.50 15.22 -2.54
N THR A 126 11.55 15.70 -1.87
CA THR A 126 12.59 14.85 -1.30
C THR A 126 12.13 14.30 0.05
N SER A 127 12.84 13.30 0.57
CA SER A 127 12.62 12.82 1.95
C SER A 127 12.79 13.93 2.98
N ALA A 128 13.75 14.83 2.77
CA ALA A 128 13.96 15.99 3.64
C ALA A 128 12.75 16.94 3.62
N ASP A 129 12.16 17.18 2.46
CA ASP A 129 10.96 18.01 2.33
C ASP A 129 9.79 17.42 3.12
N ILE A 130 9.59 16.11 3.04
CA ILE A 130 8.53 15.40 3.77
C ILE A 130 8.75 15.49 5.27
N VAL A 131 9.97 15.28 5.74
CA VAL A 131 10.32 15.41 7.16
C VAL A 131 10.07 16.82 7.66
N ALA A 132 10.46 17.84 6.87
CA ALA A 132 10.24 19.24 7.23
C ALA A 132 8.73 19.56 7.34
N ALA A 133 7.93 19.08 6.39
CA ALA A 133 6.48 19.28 6.40
C ALA A 133 5.83 18.58 7.62
N ALA A 134 6.28 17.37 7.95
CA ALA A 134 5.78 16.64 9.13
C ALA A 134 6.11 17.38 10.43
N ARG A 135 7.32 17.88 10.55
CA ARG A 135 7.75 18.69 11.72
C ARG A 135 6.93 19.97 11.86
N ALA A 136 6.64 20.63 10.74
CA ALA A 136 5.83 21.85 10.75
C ALA A 136 4.40 21.57 11.25
N GLU A 137 3.77 20.50 10.78
CA GLU A 137 2.43 20.11 11.22
C GLU A 137 2.41 19.72 12.70
N LEU A 138 3.41 18.97 13.18
CA LEU A 138 3.52 18.59 14.58
C LEU A 138 3.72 19.81 15.50
N SER A 139 4.49 20.79 15.07
CA SER A 139 4.69 22.04 15.81
C SER A 139 3.41 22.87 15.89
N ASP A 140 2.64 22.95 14.80
CA ASP A 140 1.37 23.69 14.76
C ASP A 140 0.30 23.03 15.64
N GLY A 141 0.28 21.68 15.71
CA GLY A 141 -0.63 20.93 16.57
C GLY A 141 -0.37 21.11 18.08
N ASN A 142 0.80 21.63 18.47
CA ASN A 142 1.18 21.88 19.85
C ASN A 142 0.98 23.34 20.30
N LYS A 143 0.39 24.16 19.42
CA LYS A 143 0.04 25.55 19.75
C LYS A 143 -1.47 25.67 20.16
#